data_d805b06eb046344aa964a582dadedcc1
#
_entry.id   d805b06eb046344aa964a582dadedcc1
#
_cell.length_a   1.000
_cell.length_b   1.000
_cell.length_c   1.000
_cell.angle_alpha   90.00
_cell.angle_beta   90.00
_cell.angle_gamma   90.00
#
_symmetry.space_group_name_H-M   'P 1'
#
loop_
_entity.id
_entity.type
_entity.pdbx_description
1 polymer ?
#
loop_
_entity_poly.entity_id
_entity_poly.type
_entity_poly.pdbx_seq_one_letter_code
_entity_poly.pdbx_strand_id
1 'polypeptide(L)' 'MRFPSKETVERIREEYPVGTRVELVQMDDPQAPPVGTKGTVRGVDDIGSIMVASDNGCGLSVAYGEDICRRCDNA' A
#
# COMPACT_ATOMS: atom_id res chain seq x y z
N MET A 1 -6.57 14.92 -11.45
CA MET A 1 -5.91 14.01 -10.50
C MET A 1 -4.59 14.59 -10.06
N ARG A 2 -4.32 14.55 -8.77
CA ARG A 2 -3.06 15.04 -8.25
C ARG A 2 -2.18 13.89 -7.88
N PHE A 3 -0.94 13.96 -8.31
CA PHE A 3 0.06 13.00 -7.88
C PHE A 3 0.86 13.61 -6.74
N PRO A 4 1.34 12.81 -5.80
CA PRO A 4 2.16 13.32 -4.73
C PRO A 4 3.49 13.85 -5.27
N SER A 5 4.10 14.76 -4.53
CA SER A 5 5.41 15.29 -4.93
C SER A 5 6.46 14.19 -4.80
N LYS A 6 7.59 14.41 -5.44
CA LYS A 6 8.70 13.48 -5.37
C LYS A 6 9.14 13.25 -3.91
N GLU A 7 9.14 14.30 -3.11
CA GLU A 7 9.48 14.18 -1.69
C GLU A 7 8.49 13.31 -0.94
N THR A 8 7.21 13.44 -1.26
CA THR A 8 6.17 12.62 -0.65
C THR A 8 6.36 11.16 -1.04
N VAL A 9 6.65 10.88 -2.30
CA VAL A 9 6.89 9.52 -2.77
C VAL A 9 8.10 8.91 -2.04
N GLU A 10 9.16 9.68 -1.87
CA GLU A 10 10.34 9.19 -1.14
C GLU A 10 10.02 8.89 0.32
N ARG A 11 9.19 9.72 0.94
CA ARG A 11 8.76 9.48 2.31
C ARG A 11 7.95 8.20 2.42
N ILE A 12 7.05 7.96 1.46
CA ILE A 12 6.27 6.73 1.44
C ILE A 12 7.19 5.52 1.29
N ARG A 13 8.20 5.61 0.45
CA ARG A 13 9.17 4.53 0.29
C ARG A 13 9.95 4.25 1.56
N GLU A 14 10.24 5.28 2.33
CA GLU A 14 10.93 5.11 3.61
C GLU A 14 10.03 4.49 4.67
N GLU A 15 8.76 4.83 4.66
CA GLU A 15 7.80 4.29 5.61
C GLU A 15 7.37 2.88 5.29
N TYR A 16 7.38 2.52 4.00
CA TYR A 16 6.93 1.22 3.52
C TYR A 16 8.01 0.57 2.65
N PRO A 17 9.17 0.25 3.23
CA PRO A 17 10.19 -0.43 2.44
C PRO A 17 9.75 -1.84 2.05
N VAL A 18 10.37 -2.37 1.01
CA VAL A 18 10.07 -3.73 0.54
C VAL A 18 10.21 -4.71 1.69
N GLY A 19 9.23 -5.57 1.84
CA GLY A 19 9.18 -6.55 2.92
C GLY A 19 8.36 -6.12 4.12
N THR A 20 7.88 -4.86 4.16
CA THR A 20 7.04 -4.39 5.24
C THR A 20 5.69 -5.10 5.21
N ARG A 21 5.22 -5.54 6.34
CA ARG A 21 3.87 -6.13 6.46
C ARG A 21 2.86 -5.01 6.64
N VAL A 22 1.77 -5.08 5.90
CA VAL A 22 0.72 -4.06 5.94
C VAL A 22 -0.65 -4.72 6.01
N GLU A 23 -1.60 -3.94 6.47
CA GLU A 23 -3.00 -4.37 6.53
C GLU A 23 -3.85 -3.32 5.84
N LEU A 24 -4.78 -3.75 5.00
CA LEU A 24 -5.66 -2.83 4.29
C LEU A 24 -6.67 -2.25 5.26
N VAL A 25 -6.73 -0.93 5.34
CA VAL A 25 -7.66 -0.21 6.21
C VAL A 25 -8.85 0.30 5.42
N GLN A 26 -8.61 0.82 4.23
CA GLN A 26 -9.68 1.34 3.39
C GLN A 26 -9.28 1.28 1.93
N MET A 27 -10.17 0.78 1.10
CA MET A 27 -9.97 0.81 -0.35
C MET A 27 -11.34 0.93 -1.02
N ASP A 28 -11.50 1.98 -1.82
CA ASP A 28 -12.78 2.29 -2.42
C ASP A 28 -12.87 1.73 -3.81
N ASP A 29 -12.67 0.45 -3.95
CA ASP A 29 -12.68 -0.27 -5.23
C ASP A 29 -13.59 -1.48 -5.05
N PRO A 30 -14.60 -1.66 -5.90
CA PRO A 30 -15.50 -2.81 -5.78
C PRO A 30 -14.80 -4.17 -5.92
N GLN A 31 -13.62 -4.19 -6.53
CA GLN A 31 -12.88 -5.43 -6.69
C GLN A 31 -11.79 -5.60 -5.65
N ALA A 32 -11.69 -4.67 -4.70
CA ALA A 32 -10.66 -4.74 -3.69
C ALA A 32 -10.92 -5.89 -2.72
N PRO A 33 -9.87 -6.45 -2.13
CA PRO A 33 -10.06 -7.43 -1.07
C PRO A 33 -10.68 -6.76 0.16
N PRO A 34 -11.25 -7.51 1.08
CA PRO A 34 -11.89 -6.91 2.23
C PRO A 34 -10.89 -6.19 3.14
N VAL A 35 -11.38 -5.20 3.85
CA VAL A 35 -10.62 -4.51 4.87
C VAL A 35 -10.07 -5.54 5.86
N GLY A 36 -8.84 -5.36 6.29
CA GLY A 36 -8.16 -6.31 7.15
C GLY A 36 -7.28 -7.31 6.40
N THR A 37 -7.33 -7.30 5.07
CA THR A 37 -6.44 -8.15 4.27
C THR A 37 -5.00 -7.73 4.50
N LYS A 38 -4.14 -8.68 4.77
CA LYS A 38 -2.73 -8.42 5.02
C LYS A 38 -1.87 -8.80 3.84
N GLY A 39 -0.74 -8.17 3.74
CA GLY A 39 0.20 -8.46 2.66
C GLY A 39 1.57 -7.90 2.95
N THR A 40 2.45 -8.04 1.98
CA THR A 40 3.84 -7.59 2.09
C THR A 40 4.13 -6.58 0.98
N VAL A 41 4.74 -5.47 1.36
CA VAL A 41 5.08 -4.42 0.39
C VAL A 41 6.14 -4.93 -0.57
N ARG A 42 5.91 -4.73 -1.86
CA ARG A 42 6.86 -5.08 -2.90
C ARG A 42 7.60 -3.85 -3.43
N GLY A 43 7.09 -2.68 -3.18
CA GLY A 43 7.69 -1.43 -3.60
C GLY A 43 6.67 -0.31 -3.63
N VAL A 44 7.12 0.86 -4.00
CA VAL A 44 6.27 2.05 -4.17
C VAL A 44 6.61 2.62 -5.54
N ASP A 45 5.60 2.86 -6.35
CA ASP A 45 5.86 3.38 -7.70
C ASP A 45 6.03 4.90 -7.68
N ASP A 46 6.25 5.47 -8.86
CA ASP A 46 6.57 6.90 -8.98
C ASP A 46 5.40 7.82 -8.65
N ILE A 47 4.21 7.31 -8.58
CA ILE A 47 3.04 8.10 -8.23
C ILE A 47 2.60 7.85 -6.80
N GLY A 48 3.43 7.18 -6.03
CA GLY A 48 3.16 6.97 -4.61
C GLY A 48 2.23 5.80 -4.28
N SER A 49 1.94 4.95 -5.25
CA SER A 49 1.13 3.76 -4.98
C SER A 49 1.99 2.69 -4.34
N ILE A 50 1.53 2.14 -3.23
CA ILE A 50 2.23 1.08 -2.54
C ILE A 50 1.80 -0.25 -3.15
N MET A 51 2.76 -0.96 -3.72
CA MET A 51 2.50 -2.26 -4.36
C MET A 51 2.61 -3.35 -3.31
N VAL A 52 1.55 -4.09 -3.13
CA VAL A 52 1.46 -5.10 -2.06
C VAL A 52 1.13 -6.47 -2.64
N ALA A 53 1.86 -7.48 -2.18
CA ALA A 53 1.49 -8.87 -2.46
C ALA A 53 0.65 -9.35 -1.28
N SER A 54 -0.64 -9.49 -1.53
CA SER A 54 -1.55 -9.88 -0.47
C SER A 54 -1.38 -11.34 -0.11
N ASP A 55 -1.66 -11.69 1.13
CA ASP A 55 -1.48 -13.06 1.61
C ASP A 55 -2.42 -14.06 0.93
N ASN A 56 -3.49 -13.58 0.34
CA ASN A 56 -4.40 -14.46 -0.39
C ASN A 56 -3.95 -14.72 -1.83
N GLY A 57 -2.78 -14.22 -2.20
CA GLY A 57 -2.22 -14.46 -3.52
C GLY A 57 -2.52 -13.41 -4.56
N CYS A 58 -3.30 -12.40 -4.24
CA CYS A 58 -3.62 -11.32 -5.17
C CYS A 58 -2.69 -10.14 -4.96
N GLY A 59 -2.26 -9.52 -6.03
CA GLY A 59 -1.54 -8.26 -5.93
C GLY A 59 -2.51 -7.12 -5.78
N LEU A 60 -2.15 -6.09 -5.03
CA LEU A 60 -2.96 -4.89 -4.96
C LEU A 60 -2.06 -3.66 -4.87
N SER A 61 -2.64 -2.52 -5.21
CA SER A 61 -1.95 -1.25 -5.21
C SER A 61 -2.73 -0.29 -4.34
N VAL A 62 -2.09 0.27 -3.33
CA VAL A 62 -2.74 1.21 -2.41
C VAL A 62 -2.40 2.61 -2.87
N ALA A 63 -3.38 3.31 -3.43
CA ALA A 63 -3.16 4.62 -4.02
C ALA A 63 -3.09 5.71 -2.98
N TYR A 64 -2.06 6.53 -3.04
CA TYR A 64 -1.86 7.61 -2.09
C TYR A 64 -3.05 8.58 -2.15
N GLY A 65 -3.61 8.87 -1.00
CA GLY A 65 -4.71 9.83 -0.90
C GLY A 65 -6.09 9.26 -1.17
N GLU A 66 -6.17 8.04 -1.69
CA GLU A 66 -7.47 7.42 -1.97
C GLU A 66 -7.68 6.17 -1.13
N ASP A 67 -6.65 5.39 -0.97
CA ASP A 67 -6.73 4.12 -0.22
C ASP A 67 -5.85 4.23 1.00
N ILE A 68 -6.13 3.45 2.02
CA ILE A 68 -5.38 3.51 3.27
C ILE A 68 -4.95 2.11 3.68
N CYS A 69 -3.68 1.96 3.98
CA CYS A 69 -3.18 0.77 4.64
C CYS A 69 -2.32 1.19 5.83
N ARG A 70 -2.03 0.28 6.70
CA ARG A 70 -1.17 0.55 7.85
C ARG A 70 -0.13 -0.54 7.99
N ARG A 71 0.98 -0.23 8.61
CA ARG A 71 2.01 -1.23 8.87
C ARG A 71 1.55 -2.14 9.99
N CYS A 72 1.81 -3.44 9.79
CA CYS A 72 1.59 -4.45 10.78
C CYS A 72 2.92 -4.96 11.19
N ASP A 73 3.50 -4.35 12.21
CA ASP A 73 4.83 -4.76 12.65
C ASP A 73 4.80 -5.99 13.49
N ASN A 74 3.75 -6.71 13.58
CA ASN A 74 3.68 -7.85 14.34
C ASN A 74 4.20 -8.96 13.65
N ALA A 75 5.15 -9.43 14.07
CA ALA A 75 5.79 -10.56 13.51
C ALA A 75 4.95 -11.80 13.65
#